data_481f98ea7cd9c78e0f1f90ff31e7ae6d
#
_entry.id   481f98ea7cd9c78e0f1f90ff31e7ae6d
#
_cell.length_a   1.000
_cell.length_b   1.000
_cell.length_c   1.000
_cell.angle_alpha   90.00
_cell.angle_beta   90.00
_cell.angle_gamma   90.00
#
_symmetry.space_group_name_H-M   'P 1'
#
loop_
_entity.id
_entity.type
_entity.pdbx_description
1 polymer ?
#
loop_
_entity_poly.entity_id
_entity_poly.type
_entity_poly.pdbx_seq_one_letter_code
_entity_poly.pdbx_strand_id
1 'polypeptide(L)'
;MVSIAIMVPSENFSSTQTVSKLNSHDNIHTIGKKIELINGELLSFTRRRKRELKEQLRAGRRQIVQELAGSDAPTTWEEYQRHYASYDSAPFAFTDIEMVFNEERAAVDWIFRYGNEALATLEKTPLEQLIDHAFGSIFPNMDAKWLRVYERTALYGEMLEIVDFSPEIDTALRIICFPTFMGHCGCILFDQAEIQTVQTGK
;
A
#
# COMPACT_ATOMS: atom_id res chain seq x y z
N MET A 1 -11.57 0.31 -12.30
CA MET A 1 -10.97 -1.06 -12.30
C MET A 1 -10.23 -1.22 -13.62
N VAL A 2 -8.93 -0.89 -13.64
CA VAL A 2 -8.10 -0.99 -14.85
C VAL A 2 -7.44 -2.37 -14.83
N SER A 3 -7.99 -3.30 -15.62
CA SER A 3 -7.35 -4.60 -15.86
C SER A 3 -6.30 -4.42 -16.94
N ILE A 4 -5.03 -4.43 -16.56
CA ILE A 4 -3.94 -4.51 -17.55
C ILE A 4 -3.83 -5.97 -17.99
N ALA A 5 -4.48 -6.30 -19.11
CA ALA A 5 -4.30 -7.57 -19.77
C ALA A 5 -2.94 -7.58 -20.49
N ILE A 6 -1.96 -8.27 -19.92
CA ILE A 6 -0.72 -8.56 -20.63
C ILE A 6 -1.03 -9.66 -21.66
N MET A 7 -1.32 -9.28 -22.91
CA MET A 7 -1.41 -10.22 -24.02
C MET A 7 -0.02 -10.78 -24.31
N VAL A 8 0.19 -12.03 -23.94
CA VAL A 8 1.37 -12.81 -24.33
C VAL A 8 1.07 -13.45 -25.68
N PRO A 9 1.81 -13.14 -26.78
CA PRO A 9 1.63 -13.84 -28.05
C PRO A 9 1.87 -15.34 -27.86
N SER A 10 0.97 -16.16 -28.36
CA SER A 10 0.85 -17.60 -28.17
C SER A 10 1.78 -18.42 -29.05
N GLU A 11 3.09 -18.14 -29.08
CA GLU A 11 4.02 -19.04 -29.77
C GLU A 11 4.84 -19.82 -28.74
N ASN A 12 4.49 -21.09 -28.56
CA ASN A 12 5.13 -22.15 -27.77
C ASN A 12 4.65 -22.37 -26.32
N PHE A 13 3.34 -22.40 -26.08
CA PHE A 13 2.79 -23.04 -24.88
C PHE A 13 1.70 -24.04 -25.26
N SER A 14 2.00 -25.34 -25.16
CA SER A 14 1.01 -26.42 -25.19
C SER A 14 0.43 -26.60 -23.79
N SER A 15 -0.31 -25.68 -23.33
CA SER A 15 -1.39 -25.80 -22.35
C SER A 15 -2.10 -24.46 -22.24
N THR A 16 -3.30 -24.43 -22.77
CA THR A 16 -4.25 -23.32 -22.74
C THR A 16 -4.79 -23.15 -21.33
N GLN A 17 -3.97 -22.72 -20.40
CA GLN A 17 -4.41 -22.21 -19.11
C GLN A 17 -3.84 -20.81 -18.89
N THR A 18 -4.63 -19.88 -19.32
CA THR A 18 -4.99 -18.61 -18.69
C THR A 18 -3.87 -17.87 -17.99
N VAL A 19 -2.94 -17.27 -18.74
CA VAL A 19 -2.14 -16.12 -18.27
C VAL A 19 -3.01 -14.84 -18.24
N SER A 20 -4.34 -14.96 -18.14
CA SER A 20 -5.28 -13.86 -18.15
C SER A 20 -5.44 -13.15 -16.81
N LYS A 21 -4.61 -13.45 -15.81
CA LYS A 21 -4.66 -12.82 -14.47
C LYS A 21 -3.26 -12.65 -13.87
N LEU A 22 -2.31 -12.11 -14.59
CA LEU A 22 -1.24 -11.38 -13.94
C LEU A 22 -1.81 -9.99 -13.63
N ASN A 23 -2.42 -9.85 -12.46
CA ASN A 23 -2.69 -8.55 -11.90
C ASN A 23 -1.32 -7.88 -11.67
N SER A 24 -1.22 -6.58 -11.89
CA SER A 24 -0.04 -5.77 -11.65
C SER A 24 0.47 -5.81 -10.18
N HIS A 25 -0.16 -6.59 -9.35
CA HIS A 25 0.00 -6.75 -7.90
C HIS A 25 0.78 -8.00 -7.49
N ASP A 26 1.12 -8.87 -8.44
CA ASP A 26 1.88 -10.05 -8.09
C ASP A 26 3.25 -9.61 -7.56
N ASN A 27 3.47 -9.79 -6.26
CA ASN A 27 4.79 -9.72 -5.66
C ASN A 27 5.70 -10.69 -6.42
N ILE A 28 6.43 -10.15 -7.39
CA ILE A 28 7.33 -10.91 -8.24
C ILE A 28 8.59 -11.17 -7.42
N HIS A 29 8.56 -12.19 -6.58
CA HIS A 29 9.77 -12.71 -5.95
C HIS A 29 10.60 -13.41 -7.02
N THR A 30 11.75 -12.84 -7.33
CA THR A 30 12.66 -13.41 -8.30
C THR A 30 13.64 -14.35 -7.62
N ILE A 31 13.37 -15.63 -7.64
CA ILE A 31 14.34 -16.66 -7.24
C ILE A 31 15.11 -17.07 -8.50
N GLY A 32 16.27 -16.45 -8.73
CA GLY A 32 17.12 -16.76 -9.89
C GLY A 32 16.47 -16.41 -11.23
N LYS A 33 16.16 -17.41 -12.08
CA LYS A 33 15.53 -17.25 -13.41
C LYS A 33 14.01 -17.46 -13.38
N LYS A 34 13.40 -17.58 -12.22
CA LYS A 34 11.97 -17.90 -12.03
C LYS A 34 11.24 -16.74 -11.38
N ILE A 35 9.96 -16.61 -11.71
CA ILE A 35 9.02 -15.70 -11.04
C ILE A 35 8.00 -16.57 -10.35
N GLU A 36 7.81 -16.38 -9.07
CA GLU A 36 6.76 -17.03 -8.29
C GLU A 36 5.46 -16.22 -8.41
N LEU A 37 4.39 -16.90 -8.74
CA LEU A 37 3.04 -16.33 -8.74
C LEU A 37 2.41 -16.44 -7.35
N ILE A 38 1.36 -15.68 -7.09
CA ILE A 38 0.60 -15.72 -5.82
C ILE A 38 0.11 -17.13 -5.48
N ASN A 39 -0.17 -17.96 -6.49
CA ASN A 39 -0.58 -19.35 -6.29
C ASN A 39 0.59 -20.33 -6.03
N GLY A 40 1.83 -19.82 -5.90
CA GLY A 40 3.04 -20.62 -5.69
C GLY A 40 3.62 -21.24 -6.96
N GLU A 41 3.02 -21.02 -8.14
CA GLU A 41 3.59 -21.48 -9.41
C GLU A 41 4.88 -20.71 -9.76
N LEU A 42 5.90 -21.46 -10.19
CA LEU A 42 7.18 -20.91 -10.62
C LEU A 42 7.24 -20.82 -12.14
N LEU A 43 7.19 -19.61 -12.68
CA LEU A 43 7.36 -19.36 -14.10
C LEU A 43 8.83 -19.08 -14.47
N SER A 44 9.35 -19.84 -15.42
CA SER A 44 10.71 -19.64 -15.95
C SER A 44 10.69 -18.67 -17.10
N PHE A 45 11.56 -17.64 -17.05
CA PHE A 45 11.65 -16.63 -18.10
C PHE A 45 13.07 -16.53 -18.66
N THR A 46 13.17 -16.27 -19.96
CA THR A 46 14.42 -15.83 -20.57
C THR A 46 14.79 -14.43 -20.04
N ARG A 47 16.08 -14.07 -20.08
CA ARG A 47 16.54 -12.73 -19.67
C ARG A 47 15.81 -11.61 -20.43
N ARG A 48 15.54 -11.82 -21.73
CA ARG A 48 14.82 -10.88 -22.58
C ARG A 48 13.39 -10.69 -22.09
N ARG A 49 12.65 -11.79 -21.83
CA ARG A 49 11.26 -11.75 -21.39
C ARG A 49 11.10 -11.10 -20.01
N LYS A 50 12.06 -11.36 -19.10
CA LYS A 50 12.09 -10.70 -17.79
C LYS A 50 12.24 -9.19 -17.91
N ARG A 51 13.07 -8.72 -18.85
CA ARG A 51 13.24 -7.28 -19.10
C ARG A 51 11.97 -6.66 -19.66
N GLU A 52 11.36 -7.28 -20.67
CA GLU A 52 10.10 -6.84 -21.28
C GLU A 52 8.98 -6.75 -20.23
N LEU A 53 8.82 -7.76 -19.37
CA LEU A 53 7.83 -7.75 -18.29
C LEU A 53 8.08 -6.60 -17.30
N LYS A 54 9.32 -6.39 -16.88
CA LYS A 54 9.66 -5.27 -16.00
C LYS A 54 9.35 -3.90 -16.64
N GLU A 55 9.60 -3.75 -17.93
CA GLU A 55 9.28 -2.52 -18.65
C GLU A 55 7.76 -2.30 -18.74
N GLN A 56 6.97 -3.36 -18.99
CA GLN A 56 5.52 -3.30 -19.00
C GLN A 56 4.93 -2.92 -17.62
N LEU A 57 5.43 -3.53 -16.53
CA LEU A 57 5.02 -3.20 -15.17
C LEU A 57 5.36 -1.74 -14.81
N ARG A 58 6.55 -1.27 -15.21
CA ARG A 58 6.93 0.14 -15.03
C ARG A 58 6.05 1.09 -15.82
N ALA A 59 5.68 0.72 -17.07
CA ALA A 59 4.80 1.53 -17.90
C ALA A 59 3.39 1.62 -17.30
N GLY A 60 2.83 0.51 -16.81
CA GLY A 60 1.55 0.49 -16.10
C GLY A 60 1.56 1.38 -14.86
N ARG A 61 2.59 1.26 -14.02
CA ARG A 61 2.77 2.13 -12.84
C ARG A 61 2.84 3.61 -13.21
N ARG A 62 3.57 3.95 -14.28
CA ARG A 62 3.66 5.35 -14.76
C ARG A 62 2.30 5.91 -15.14
N GLN A 63 1.46 5.12 -15.79
CA GLN A 63 0.10 5.54 -16.15
C GLN A 63 -0.73 5.80 -14.90
N ILE A 64 -0.76 4.88 -13.94
CA ILE A 64 -1.52 5.04 -12.69
C ILE A 64 -1.07 6.30 -11.96
N VAL A 65 0.24 6.49 -11.76
CA VAL A 65 0.76 7.68 -11.05
C VAL A 65 0.48 8.98 -11.82
N GLN A 66 0.33 8.95 -13.15
CA GLN A 66 -0.11 10.15 -13.89
C GLN A 66 -1.57 10.53 -13.62
N GLU A 67 -2.41 9.55 -13.32
CA GLU A 67 -3.83 9.77 -12.99
C GLU A 67 -4.00 10.41 -11.61
N LEU A 68 -2.99 10.35 -10.72
CA LEU A 68 -3.04 10.97 -9.38
C LEU A 68 -3.24 12.50 -9.43
N ALA A 69 -2.81 13.15 -10.50
CA ALA A 69 -3.00 14.59 -10.68
C ALA A 69 -4.48 15.02 -10.79
N GLY A 70 -5.40 14.06 -10.97
CA GLY A 70 -6.84 14.29 -11.01
C GLY A 70 -7.58 13.77 -9.77
N SER A 71 -6.87 13.55 -8.67
CA SER A 71 -7.48 13.09 -7.41
C SER A 71 -8.51 14.09 -6.91
N ASP A 72 -9.63 13.56 -6.39
CA ASP A 72 -10.67 14.31 -5.70
C ASP A 72 -10.45 14.38 -4.17
N ALA A 73 -9.23 14.10 -3.73
CA ALA A 73 -8.83 14.19 -2.34
C ALA A 73 -9.00 15.62 -1.80
N PRO A 74 -9.37 15.78 -0.52
CA PRO A 74 -9.30 17.07 0.14
C PRO A 74 -7.91 17.69 0.02
N THR A 75 -7.85 19.02 0.02
CA THR A 75 -6.59 19.76 -0.16
C THR A 75 -6.17 20.53 1.09
N THR A 76 -7.09 20.72 2.03
CA THR A 76 -6.82 21.42 3.30
C THR A 76 -7.15 20.54 4.50
N TRP A 77 -6.53 20.85 5.63
CA TRP A 77 -6.80 20.17 6.89
C TRP A 77 -8.28 20.20 7.27
N GLU A 78 -8.93 21.35 7.10
CA GLU A 78 -10.36 21.53 7.43
C GLU A 78 -11.27 20.67 6.55
N GLU A 79 -10.89 20.45 5.29
CA GLU A 79 -11.61 19.55 4.39
C GLU A 79 -11.45 18.09 4.81
N TYR A 80 -10.23 17.67 5.17
CA TYR A 80 -9.97 16.34 5.73
C TYR A 80 -10.72 16.12 7.04
N GLN A 81 -10.69 17.07 7.98
CA GLN A 81 -11.44 16.99 9.23
C GLN A 81 -12.94 16.82 8.98
N ARG A 82 -13.51 17.58 8.06
CA ARG A 82 -14.93 17.47 7.70
C ARG A 82 -15.24 16.11 7.08
N HIS A 83 -14.37 15.60 6.23
CA HIS A 83 -14.56 14.32 5.55
C HIS A 83 -14.50 13.16 6.55
N TYR A 84 -13.57 13.21 7.49
CA TYR A 84 -13.33 12.15 8.46
C TYR A 84 -13.89 12.42 9.86
N ALA A 85 -14.79 13.38 10.03
CA ALA A 85 -15.35 13.77 11.34
C ALA A 85 -15.92 12.60 12.16
N SER A 86 -16.41 11.55 11.50
CA SER A 86 -16.91 10.35 12.17
C SER A 86 -15.81 9.51 12.86
N TYR A 87 -14.55 9.74 12.52
CA TYR A 87 -13.39 9.04 13.10
C TYR A 87 -12.71 9.83 14.23
N ASP A 88 -13.06 11.11 14.43
CA ASP A 88 -12.40 11.96 15.45
C ASP A 88 -12.45 11.35 16.86
N SER A 89 -13.60 10.78 17.23
CA SER A 89 -13.81 10.15 18.54
C SER A 89 -13.74 8.62 18.52
N ALA A 90 -13.20 8.03 17.44
CA ALA A 90 -13.06 6.58 17.35
C ALA A 90 -12.07 6.06 18.41
N PRO A 91 -12.35 4.90 19.04
CA PRO A 91 -11.47 4.31 20.07
C PRO A 91 -10.25 3.57 19.48
N PHE A 92 -9.98 3.76 18.19
CA PHE A 92 -8.85 3.19 17.49
C PHE A 92 -8.13 4.29 16.69
N ALA A 93 -6.84 4.10 16.47
CA ALA A 93 -6.06 5.03 15.67
C ALA A 93 -6.48 4.94 14.20
N PHE A 94 -6.77 6.10 13.61
CA PHE A 94 -7.10 6.23 12.19
C PHE A 94 -6.29 7.34 11.55
N THR A 95 -5.80 7.08 10.34
CA THR A 95 -5.12 8.06 9.49
C THR A 95 -5.48 7.86 8.03
N ASP A 96 -5.47 8.94 7.27
CA ASP A 96 -5.34 8.95 5.82
C ASP A 96 -3.95 9.44 5.45
N ILE A 97 -3.26 8.68 4.62
CA ILE A 97 -1.91 8.99 4.16
C ILE A 97 -1.88 9.13 2.65
N GLU A 98 -1.15 10.12 2.16
CA GLU A 98 -0.86 10.32 0.75
C GLU A 98 0.53 9.81 0.42
N MET A 99 0.64 8.98 -0.63
CA MET A 99 1.90 8.41 -1.07
C MET A 99 2.79 9.43 -1.77
N VAL A 100 4.07 9.46 -1.42
CA VAL A 100 5.10 10.28 -2.07
C VAL A 100 5.89 9.41 -3.07
N PHE A 101 6.01 9.89 -4.31
CA PHE A 101 6.71 9.19 -5.38
C PHE A 101 7.96 9.94 -5.81
N ASN A 102 9.03 9.21 -6.13
CA ASN A 102 10.24 9.78 -6.74
C ASN A 102 10.07 10.01 -8.26
N GLU A 103 11.11 10.52 -8.91
CA GLU A 103 11.13 10.76 -10.36
C GLU A 103 10.90 9.47 -11.17
N GLU A 104 11.31 8.32 -10.65
CA GLU A 104 11.07 6.99 -11.25
C GLU A 104 9.65 6.47 -10.98
N ARG A 105 8.83 7.24 -10.26
CA ARG A 105 7.46 6.92 -9.83
C ARG A 105 7.37 5.67 -8.96
N ALA A 106 8.39 5.43 -8.17
CA ALA A 106 8.36 4.47 -7.08
C ALA A 106 7.96 5.20 -5.80
N ALA A 107 7.11 4.59 -4.98
CA ALA A 107 6.77 5.13 -3.66
C ALA A 107 8.04 5.14 -2.78
N VAL A 108 8.31 6.28 -2.17
CA VAL A 108 9.51 6.49 -1.34
C VAL A 108 9.18 6.97 0.07
N ASP A 109 7.97 7.50 0.30
CA ASP A 109 7.50 8.00 1.57
C ASP A 109 5.97 8.14 1.54
N TRP A 110 5.37 8.62 2.61
CA TRP A 110 3.99 9.08 2.68
C TRP A 110 3.87 10.29 3.57
N ILE A 111 2.80 11.08 3.37
CA ILE A 111 2.46 12.25 4.17
C ILE A 111 1.18 11.92 4.94
N PHE A 112 1.14 12.22 6.23
CA PHE A 112 -0.09 12.15 7.02
C PHE A 112 -1.01 13.31 6.62
N ARG A 113 -2.16 13.01 6.02
CA ARG A 113 -3.14 14.02 5.62
C ARG A 113 -4.27 14.20 6.63
N TYR A 114 -4.56 13.15 7.35
CA TYR A 114 -5.50 13.14 8.46
C TYR A 114 -5.06 12.17 9.54
N GLY A 115 -5.39 12.47 10.78
CA GLY A 115 -5.26 11.58 11.92
C GLY A 115 -6.16 12.02 13.07
N ASN A 116 -6.61 11.05 13.88
CA ASN A 116 -7.36 11.33 15.11
C ASN A 116 -6.46 11.30 16.35
N GLU A 117 -6.99 11.69 17.51
CA GLU A 117 -6.24 11.72 18.78
C GLU A 117 -5.69 10.33 19.19
N ALA A 118 -6.40 9.25 18.83
CA ALA A 118 -5.91 7.91 19.08
C ALA A 118 -4.64 7.59 18.26
N LEU A 119 -4.50 8.17 17.05
CA LEU A 119 -3.26 8.08 16.28
C LEU A 119 -2.11 8.80 17.00
N ALA A 120 -2.33 10.02 17.46
CA ALA A 120 -1.31 10.78 18.20
C ALA A 120 -0.80 10.01 19.42
N THR A 121 -1.73 9.35 20.13
CA THR A 121 -1.41 8.51 21.28
C THR A 121 -0.58 7.29 20.88
N LEU A 122 -0.96 6.58 19.82
CA LEU A 122 -0.29 5.39 19.32
C LEU A 122 1.12 5.71 18.82
N GLU A 123 1.24 6.78 17.98
CA GLU A 123 2.51 7.23 17.40
C GLU A 123 3.38 7.99 18.43
N LYS A 124 2.88 8.23 19.63
CA LYS A 124 3.56 8.99 20.69
C LYS A 124 4.02 10.37 20.22
N THR A 125 3.29 10.96 19.28
CA THR A 125 3.62 12.20 18.57
C THR A 125 2.35 13.03 18.39
N PRO A 126 2.35 14.32 18.77
CA PRO A 126 1.19 15.21 18.60
C PRO A 126 0.76 15.33 17.13
N LEU A 127 -0.55 15.48 16.89
CA LEU A 127 -1.10 15.59 15.51
C LEU A 127 -0.46 16.74 14.73
N GLU A 128 -0.15 17.86 15.37
CA GLU A 128 0.47 19.01 14.72
C GLU A 128 1.88 18.71 14.17
N GLN A 129 2.52 17.65 14.67
CA GLN A 129 3.81 17.19 14.18
C GLN A 129 3.69 16.06 13.15
N LEU A 130 2.52 15.44 13.07
CA LEU A 130 2.23 14.37 12.10
C LEU A 130 1.63 14.95 10.81
N ILE A 131 0.58 15.76 10.95
CA ILE A 131 -0.21 16.22 9.80
C ILE A 131 0.61 17.13 8.88
N ASP A 132 0.46 16.90 7.57
CA ASP A 132 1.20 17.55 6.49
C ASP A 132 2.73 17.34 6.54
N HIS A 133 3.19 16.38 7.34
CA HIS A 133 4.59 15.99 7.39
C HIS A 133 4.80 14.59 6.79
N ALA A 134 5.92 14.44 6.09
CA ALA A 134 6.33 13.16 5.57
C ALA A 134 6.82 12.25 6.70
N PHE A 135 6.46 10.96 6.67
CA PHE A 135 6.83 10.01 7.70
C PHE A 135 8.34 9.98 7.95
N GLY A 136 9.14 9.91 6.87
CA GLY A 136 10.60 9.89 6.97
C GLY A 136 11.23 11.16 7.57
N SER A 137 10.47 12.28 7.63
CA SER A 137 10.93 13.49 8.31
C SER A 137 10.72 13.45 9.83
N ILE A 138 9.81 12.63 10.29
CA ILE A 138 9.45 12.47 11.71
C ILE A 138 10.18 11.27 12.31
N PHE A 139 10.13 10.14 11.61
CA PHE A 139 10.66 8.88 12.05
C PHE A 139 11.88 8.47 11.20
N PRO A 140 13.10 8.56 11.73
CA PRO A 140 14.27 8.04 11.05
C PRO A 140 14.20 6.50 10.98
N ASN A 141 14.70 5.91 9.92
CA ASN A 141 14.76 4.46 9.70
C ASN A 141 13.43 3.77 9.35
N MET A 142 12.61 4.43 8.52
CA MET A 142 11.39 3.84 7.97
C MET A 142 11.63 2.43 7.39
N ASP A 143 10.83 1.44 7.83
CA ASP A 143 10.87 0.10 7.25
C ASP A 143 10.12 0.05 5.91
N ALA A 144 10.83 -0.39 4.87
CA ALA A 144 10.27 -0.53 3.52
C ALA A 144 9.05 -1.50 3.42
N LYS A 145 8.81 -2.31 4.45
CA LYS A 145 7.65 -3.19 4.50
C LYS A 145 6.32 -2.42 4.50
N TRP A 146 6.26 -1.32 5.29
CA TRP A 146 5.09 -0.45 5.38
C TRP A 146 4.80 0.21 4.02
N LEU A 147 5.83 0.79 3.42
CA LEU A 147 5.73 1.47 2.14
C LEU A 147 5.14 0.58 1.04
N ARG A 148 5.54 -0.70 0.99
CA ARG A 148 5.02 -1.66 -0.01
C ARG A 148 3.53 -1.96 0.16
N VAL A 149 3.05 -2.07 1.40
CA VAL A 149 1.63 -2.32 1.68
C VAL A 149 0.80 -1.11 1.33
N TYR A 150 1.22 0.08 1.75
CA TYR A 150 0.51 1.34 1.50
C TYR A 150 0.48 1.66 0.00
N GLU A 151 1.58 1.48 -0.73
CA GLU A 151 1.62 1.65 -2.18
C GLU A 151 0.60 0.74 -2.89
N ARG A 152 0.50 -0.52 -2.48
CA ARG A 152 -0.48 -1.46 -3.06
C ARG A 152 -1.91 -1.00 -2.83
N THR A 153 -2.22 -0.59 -1.62
CA THR A 153 -3.56 -0.07 -1.29
C THR A 153 -3.86 1.20 -2.07
N ALA A 154 -2.96 2.18 -2.04
CA ALA A 154 -3.17 3.51 -2.62
C ALA A 154 -3.27 3.51 -4.16
N LEU A 155 -2.48 2.67 -4.85
CA LEU A 155 -2.44 2.64 -6.32
C LEU A 155 -3.39 1.62 -6.92
N TYR A 156 -3.66 0.53 -6.21
CA TYR A 156 -4.36 -0.60 -6.81
C TYR A 156 -5.69 -0.92 -6.13
N GLY A 157 -6.03 -0.20 -5.09
CA GLY A 157 -7.32 -0.36 -4.40
C GLY A 157 -7.44 -1.65 -3.60
N GLU A 158 -6.31 -2.25 -3.21
CA GLU A 158 -6.34 -3.47 -2.40
C GLU A 158 -6.66 -3.13 -0.93
N MET A 159 -7.53 -3.92 -0.31
CA MET A 159 -7.69 -3.92 1.14
C MET A 159 -6.73 -4.95 1.72
N LEU A 160 -5.83 -4.51 2.59
CA LEU A 160 -4.75 -5.34 3.13
C LEU A 160 -4.70 -5.26 4.64
N GLU A 161 -4.30 -6.35 5.26
CA GLU A 161 -3.96 -6.40 6.68
C GLU A 161 -2.47 -6.69 6.82
N ILE A 162 -1.82 -5.96 7.73
CA ILE A 162 -0.45 -6.22 8.12
C ILE A 162 -0.37 -6.32 9.64
N VAL A 163 0.32 -7.34 10.12
CA VAL A 163 0.63 -7.52 11.55
C VAL A 163 2.13 -7.66 11.66
N ASP A 164 2.78 -6.64 12.23
CA ASP A 164 4.23 -6.62 12.36
C ASP A 164 4.67 -5.64 13.46
N PHE A 165 5.93 -5.74 13.86
CA PHE A 165 6.53 -4.82 14.83
C PHE A 165 6.99 -3.54 14.14
N SER A 166 6.63 -2.38 14.70
CA SER A 166 7.13 -1.06 14.30
C SER A 166 8.25 -0.64 15.24
N PRO A 167 9.50 -0.66 14.78
CA PRO A 167 10.62 -0.21 15.60
C PRO A 167 10.62 1.31 15.83
N GLU A 168 9.93 2.06 14.98
CA GLU A 168 9.83 3.52 15.06
C GLU A 168 9.14 3.98 16.34
N ILE A 169 8.11 3.24 16.77
CA ILE A 169 7.33 3.53 17.97
C ILE A 169 7.44 2.45 19.05
N ASP A 170 8.29 1.43 18.80
CA ASP A 170 8.50 0.28 19.72
C ASP A 170 7.18 -0.42 20.06
N THR A 171 6.39 -0.78 19.05
CA THR A 171 5.05 -1.34 19.22
C THR A 171 4.75 -2.40 18.17
N ALA A 172 4.14 -3.52 18.58
CA ALA A 172 3.58 -4.49 17.66
C ALA A 172 2.24 -3.98 17.14
N LEU A 173 2.15 -3.73 15.84
CA LEU A 173 0.97 -3.15 15.20
C LEU A 173 0.17 -4.19 14.44
N ARG A 174 -1.15 -4.02 14.47
CA ARG A 174 -2.08 -4.57 13.50
C ARG A 174 -2.71 -3.43 12.74
N ILE A 175 -2.52 -3.40 11.43
CA ILE A 175 -2.98 -2.31 10.57
C ILE A 175 -3.88 -2.87 9.49
N ILE A 176 -5.07 -2.30 9.36
CA ILE A 176 -5.99 -2.55 8.25
C ILE A 176 -5.89 -1.38 7.30
N CYS A 177 -5.43 -1.65 6.08
CA CYS A 177 -5.25 -0.67 5.01
C CYS A 177 -6.36 -0.79 3.99
N PHE A 178 -6.96 0.32 3.56
CA PHE A 178 -8.01 0.37 2.56
C PHE A 178 -7.88 1.63 1.70
N PRO A 179 -8.32 1.58 0.42
CA PRO A 179 -8.24 2.72 -0.48
C PRO A 179 -9.23 3.81 -0.05
N THR A 180 -8.79 5.06 -0.07
CA THR A 180 -9.61 6.24 0.17
C THR A 180 -9.72 7.07 -1.10
N PHE A 181 -8.77 7.92 -1.39
CA PHE A 181 -8.65 8.67 -2.63
C PHE A 181 -7.55 8.06 -3.52
N MET A 182 -7.49 8.46 -4.79
CA MET A 182 -6.42 8.03 -5.68
C MET A 182 -5.06 8.49 -5.12
N GLY A 183 -4.16 7.55 -4.91
CA GLY A 183 -2.84 7.83 -4.30
C GLY A 183 -2.84 7.88 -2.77
N HIS A 184 -3.98 7.64 -2.13
CA HIS A 184 -4.15 7.64 -0.68
C HIS A 184 -4.46 6.25 -0.13
N CYS A 185 -4.13 6.07 1.14
CA CYS A 185 -4.43 4.87 1.91
C CYS A 185 -4.99 5.27 3.27
N GLY A 186 -6.21 4.82 3.57
CA GLY A 186 -6.76 4.87 4.91
C GLY A 186 -6.19 3.72 5.74
N CYS A 187 -5.77 4.00 6.96
CA CYS A 187 -5.22 3.01 7.87
C CYS A 187 -5.96 3.03 9.20
N ILE A 188 -6.46 1.88 9.65
CA ILE A 188 -6.90 1.65 11.02
C ILE A 188 -5.80 0.88 11.73
N LEU A 189 -5.26 1.47 12.80
CA LEU A 189 -4.12 0.91 13.52
C LEU A 189 -4.52 0.53 14.94
N PHE A 190 -3.96 -0.57 15.40
CA PHE A 190 -4.12 -1.06 16.77
C PHE A 190 -2.76 -1.46 17.33
N ASP A 191 -2.53 -1.17 18.60
CA ASP A 191 -1.52 -1.89 19.36
C ASP A 191 -2.01 -3.34 19.55
N GLN A 192 -1.24 -4.29 19.06
CA GLN A 192 -1.61 -5.70 19.13
C GLN A 192 -1.74 -6.20 20.57
N ALA A 193 -1.03 -5.60 21.51
CA ALA A 193 -1.11 -5.96 22.93
C ALA A 193 -2.46 -5.60 23.57
N GLU A 194 -3.18 -4.62 23.01
CA GLU A 194 -4.50 -4.20 23.50
C GLU A 194 -5.65 -5.04 22.94
N ILE A 195 -5.41 -5.84 21.90
CA ILE A 195 -6.44 -6.65 21.24
C ILE A 195 -6.61 -7.98 21.99
N GLN A 196 -7.77 -8.16 22.62
CA GLN A 196 -8.14 -9.44 23.23
C GLN A 196 -8.84 -10.33 22.20
N THR A 197 -8.26 -11.49 21.91
CA THR A 197 -8.89 -12.50 21.05
C THR A 197 -9.79 -13.40 21.89
N VAL A 198 -11.09 -13.34 21.66
CA VAL A 198 -12.07 -14.24 22.28
C VAL A 198 -12.34 -15.40 21.31
N GLN A 199 -11.98 -16.63 21.72
CA GLN A 199 -12.36 -17.82 20.98
C GLN A 199 -13.81 -18.18 21.34
N THR A 200 -14.74 -17.98 20.40
CA THR A 200 -16.08 -18.56 20.49
C THR A 200 -15.96 -20.03 20.13
N GLY A 201 -15.93 -20.91 21.13
CA GLY A 201 -15.94 -22.36 20.91
C GLY A 201 -17.08 -22.79 19.98
N LYS A 202 -16.75 -23.77 19.11
CA LYS A 202 -17.75 -24.46 18.28
C LYS A 202 -18.64 -25.32 19.15
#